data_223046dd5864eb470f28910fab913ecb
#
_entry.id   223046dd5864eb470f28910fab913ecb
#
_cell.length_a   1.000
_cell.length_b   1.000
_cell.length_c   1.000
_cell.angle_alpha   90.00
_cell.angle_beta   90.00
_cell.angle_gamma   90.00
#
_symmetry.space_group_name_H-M   'P 1'
#
loop_
_entity.id
_entity.type
_entity.pdbx_description
1 polymer ?
#
loop_
_entity_poly.entity_id
_entity_poly.type
_entity_poly.pdbx_seq_one_letter_code
_entity_poly.pdbx_strand_id
1 'polypeptide(L)'
;MKKSSAVAVLIALFLPAACFGAGSMRDGLWEMTTTMEMPGMPMAMPPTKSSHCFSKEDVKDQKKTITTDKDCAVTEFKQSGNKMTYKMKCTGQNPGEFSGETVFKGDSYDSTMKMKAEGQVVNMKIKAKRVGNCP
;
A
#
# COMPACT_ATOMS: atom_id res chain seq x y z
N MET A 1 7.31 71.35 0.48
CA MET A 1 7.16 70.24 1.42
C MET A 1 6.65 69.05 0.64
N LYS A 2 7.54 68.13 0.26
CA LYS A 2 7.21 66.91 -0.47
C LYS A 2 7.17 65.73 0.55
N LYS A 3 5.98 65.24 0.81
CA LYS A 3 5.80 64.00 1.63
C LYS A 3 5.95 62.79 0.74
N SER A 4 7.10 62.11 0.82
CA SER A 4 7.32 60.82 0.18
C SER A 4 6.68 59.75 1.01
N SER A 5 5.60 59.18 0.54
CA SER A 5 5.00 57.97 1.10
C SER A 5 5.73 56.76 0.52
N ALA A 6 6.52 56.12 1.37
CA ALA A 6 7.11 54.81 1.04
C ALA A 6 6.04 53.73 1.18
N VAL A 7 5.60 53.18 0.06
CA VAL A 7 4.74 52.00 0.03
C VAL A 7 5.65 50.78 0.19
N ALA A 8 5.60 50.17 1.37
CA ALA A 8 6.24 48.90 1.62
C ALA A 8 5.40 47.80 0.99
N VAL A 9 5.86 47.24 -0.12
CA VAL A 9 5.27 46.04 -0.74
C VAL A 9 5.73 44.82 0.03
N LEU A 10 4.85 44.29 0.86
CA LEU A 10 5.01 42.99 1.50
C LEU A 10 4.79 41.88 0.45
N ILE A 11 5.89 41.36 -0.09
CA ILE A 11 5.87 40.17 -0.92
C ILE A 11 5.69 38.99 0.02
N ALA A 12 4.48 38.52 0.14
CA ALA A 12 4.18 37.23 0.80
C ALA A 12 4.72 36.11 -0.10
N LEU A 13 5.83 35.51 0.32
CA LEU A 13 6.32 34.25 -0.26
C LEU A 13 5.32 33.15 0.05
N PHE A 14 4.43 32.87 -0.89
CA PHE A 14 3.67 31.64 -0.92
C PHE A 14 4.64 30.50 -1.29
N LEU A 15 5.18 29.82 -0.29
CA LEU A 15 5.79 28.50 -0.47
C LEU A 15 4.65 27.54 -0.84
N PRO A 16 4.68 26.90 -2.02
CA PRO A 16 3.75 25.81 -2.27
C PRO A 16 4.10 24.70 -1.28
N ALA A 17 3.22 24.45 -0.33
CA ALA A 17 3.25 23.21 0.44
C ALA A 17 3.12 22.08 -0.58
N ALA A 18 4.21 21.39 -0.85
CA ALA A 18 4.20 20.16 -1.61
C ALA A 18 3.31 19.18 -0.82
N CYS A 19 2.05 19.08 -1.20
CA CYS A 19 1.17 18.01 -0.78
C CYS A 19 1.77 16.71 -1.31
N PHE A 20 2.71 16.12 -0.55
CA PHE A 20 3.05 14.72 -0.72
C PHE A 20 1.76 13.96 -0.42
N GLY A 21 1.12 13.48 -1.48
CA GLY A 21 -0.10 12.71 -1.36
C GLY A 21 0.17 11.53 -0.45
N ALA A 22 -0.48 11.51 0.72
CA ALA A 22 -0.42 10.42 1.71
C ALA A 22 -1.04 9.11 1.18
N GLY A 23 -1.33 9.04 -0.11
CA GLY A 23 -2.11 7.99 -0.75
C GLY A 23 -1.34 6.96 -1.56
N SER A 24 -0.01 7.03 -1.63
CA SER A 24 0.78 6.10 -2.43
C SER A 24 1.96 5.53 -1.65
N MET A 25 2.30 4.30 -1.99
CA MET A 25 3.48 3.61 -1.48
C MET A 25 4.75 4.26 -2.05
N ARG A 26 5.80 4.36 -1.25
CA ARG A 26 7.13 4.80 -1.68
C ARG A 26 7.97 3.59 -2.07
N ASP A 27 8.85 3.78 -3.06
CA ASP A 27 9.88 2.80 -3.41
C ASP A 27 10.85 2.57 -2.24
N GLY A 28 11.46 1.41 -2.18
CA GLY A 28 12.44 1.05 -1.17
C GLY A 28 12.25 -0.35 -0.60
N LEU A 29 13.02 -0.64 0.43
CA LEU A 29 12.95 -1.91 1.16
C LEU A 29 11.87 -1.83 2.25
N TRP A 30 10.97 -2.78 2.21
CA TRP A 30 9.86 -2.89 3.14
C TRP A 30 9.91 -4.20 3.90
N GLU A 31 9.73 -4.12 5.20
CA GLU A 31 9.50 -5.28 6.07
C GLU A 31 8.02 -5.47 6.29
N MET A 32 7.54 -6.70 6.12
CA MET A 32 6.14 -7.08 6.27
C MET A 32 6.01 -8.15 7.35
N THR A 33 5.02 -7.98 8.19
CA THR A 33 4.59 -8.99 9.17
C THR A 33 3.19 -9.45 8.78
N THR A 34 3.07 -10.71 8.42
CA THR A 34 1.80 -11.32 7.99
C THR A 34 1.28 -12.24 9.09
N THR A 35 0.04 -12.05 9.46
CA THR A 35 -0.72 -12.93 10.37
C THR A 35 -1.85 -13.59 9.59
N MET A 36 -2.02 -14.90 9.72
CA MET A 36 -3.06 -15.67 9.06
C MET A 36 -4.05 -16.18 10.08
N GLU A 37 -5.32 -16.05 9.78
CA GLU A 37 -6.43 -16.56 10.59
C GLU A 37 -7.32 -17.43 9.70
N MET A 38 -7.53 -18.67 10.09
CA MET A 38 -8.48 -19.58 9.44
C MET A 38 -9.71 -19.72 10.33
N PRO A 39 -10.91 -19.32 9.84
CA PRO A 39 -12.15 -19.55 10.59
C PRO A 39 -12.35 -21.04 10.90
N GLY A 40 -12.59 -21.37 12.15
CA GLY A 40 -12.77 -22.76 12.60
C GLY A 40 -11.52 -23.46 13.13
N MET A 41 -10.36 -22.84 13.05
CA MET A 41 -9.14 -23.31 13.72
C MET A 41 -8.92 -22.56 15.02
N PRO A 42 -8.79 -23.25 16.17
CA PRO A 42 -8.61 -22.59 17.47
C PRO A 42 -7.19 -22.01 17.67
N MET A 43 -6.25 -22.31 16.80
CA MET A 43 -4.87 -21.85 16.92
C MET A 43 -4.55 -20.81 15.86
N ALA A 44 -4.20 -19.60 16.31
CA ALA A 44 -3.61 -18.59 15.44
C ALA A 44 -2.22 -19.06 14.98
N MET A 45 -1.96 -18.95 13.67
CA MET A 45 -0.62 -19.21 13.14
C MET A 45 0.35 -18.13 13.60
N PRO A 46 1.62 -18.48 13.91
CA PRO A 46 2.61 -17.49 14.30
C PRO A 46 2.83 -16.49 13.16
N PRO A 47 3.04 -15.20 13.47
CA PRO A 47 3.31 -14.18 12.46
C PRO A 47 4.55 -14.50 11.65
N THR A 48 4.46 -14.35 10.34
CA THR A 48 5.58 -14.53 9.42
C THR A 48 6.13 -13.17 9.02
N LYS A 49 7.46 -13.02 9.08
CA LYS A 49 8.16 -11.82 8.63
C LYS A 49 8.79 -12.04 7.26
N SER A 50 8.68 -11.06 6.40
CA SER A 50 9.31 -11.05 5.08
C SER A 50 9.78 -9.64 4.73
N SER A 51 10.69 -9.56 3.78
CA SER A 51 11.15 -8.28 3.23
C SER A 51 10.99 -8.28 1.73
N HIS A 52 10.60 -7.14 1.17
CA HIS A 52 10.49 -6.95 -0.27
C HIS A 52 11.01 -5.58 -0.68
N CYS A 53 11.73 -5.56 -1.80
CA CYS A 53 12.19 -4.31 -2.41
C CYS A 53 11.21 -3.92 -3.52
N PHE A 54 10.54 -2.79 -3.34
CA PHE A 54 9.68 -2.21 -4.36
C PHE A 54 10.47 -1.15 -5.14
N SER A 55 10.56 -1.32 -6.44
CA SER A 55 11.20 -0.36 -7.33
C SER A 55 10.31 0.86 -7.57
N LYS A 56 10.89 1.93 -8.14
CA LYS A 56 10.10 3.10 -8.56
C LYS A 56 9.04 2.78 -9.60
N GLU A 57 9.28 1.76 -10.43
CA GLU A 57 8.33 1.30 -11.43
C GLU A 57 7.16 0.52 -10.81
N ASP A 58 7.44 -0.29 -9.79
CA ASP A 58 6.40 -1.04 -9.09
C ASP A 58 5.42 -0.11 -8.39
N VAL A 59 5.92 0.95 -7.76
CA VAL A 59 5.06 1.90 -7.03
C VAL A 59 4.31 2.86 -7.94
N LYS A 60 4.74 3.06 -9.19
CA LYS A 60 3.98 3.81 -10.20
C LYS A 60 2.72 3.08 -10.65
N ASP A 61 2.83 1.76 -10.83
CA ASP A 61 1.71 0.89 -11.13
C ASP A 61 1.33 0.10 -9.88
N GLN A 62 0.40 0.64 -9.12
CA GLN A 62 0.00 0.05 -7.83
C GLN A 62 -0.59 -1.36 -7.95
N LYS A 63 -1.07 -1.77 -9.12
CA LYS A 63 -1.49 -3.15 -9.37
C LYS A 63 -0.31 -4.11 -9.26
N LYS A 64 0.89 -3.68 -9.63
CA LYS A 64 2.12 -4.48 -9.48
C LYS A 64 2.53 -4.67 -8.01
N THR A 65 2.09 -3.81 -7.11
CA THR A 65 2.33 -4.00 -5.68
C THR A 65 1.43 -5.06 -5.05
N ILE A 66 0.34 -5.42 -5.73
CA ILE A 66 -0.60 -6.46 -5.28
C ILE A 66 -0.05 -7.84 -5.62
N THR A 67 0.38 -8.04 -6.84
CA THR A 67 0.95 -9.31 -7.30
C THR A 67 1.90 -9.10 -8.49
N THR A 68 2.95 -9.88 -8.51
CA THR A 68 3.85 -10.05 -9.66
C THR A 68 3.68 -11.42 -10.32
N ASP A 69 2.78 -12.24 -9.78
CA ASP A 69 2.51 -13.58 -10.30
C ASP A 69 1.72 -13.49 -11.62
N LYS A 70 2.23 -14.17 -12.65
CA LYS A 70 1.63 -14.20 -13.99
C LYS A 70 0.31 -14.98 -14.03
N ASP A 71 0.13 -15.89 -13.10
CA ASP A 71 -1.09 -16.70 -12.98
C ASP A 71 -2.20 -15.98 -12.22
N CYS A 72 -1.94 -14.77 -11.75
CA CYS A 72 -2.90 -13.92 -11.03
C CYS A 72 -3.28 -12.69 -11.86
N ALA A 73 -4.57 -12.39 -11.91
CA ALA A 73 -5.10 -11.20 -12.56
C ALA A 73 -5.90 -10.35 -11.56
N VAL A 74 -5.58 -9.06 -11.50
CA VAL A 74 -6.38 -8.09 -10.74
C VAL A 74 -7.65 -7.80 -11.52
N THR A 75 -8.80 -8.21 -10.98
CA THR A 75 -10.12 -8.07 -11.64
C THR A 75 -10.84 -6.79 -11.26
N GLU A 76 -10.62 -6.28 -10.06
CA GLU A 76 -11.13 -5.00 -9.59
C GLU A 76 -10.03 -4.23 -8.88
N PHE A 77 -9.95 -2.94 -9.11
CA PHE A 77 -9.01 -2.05 -8.44
C PHE A 77 -9.64 -0.68 -8.24
N LYS A 78 -9.59 -0.20 -7.01
CA LYS A 78 -10.05 1.13 -6.65
C LYS A 78 -9.10 1.75 -5.66
N GLN A 79 -8.72 3.00 -5.91
CA GLN A 79 -7.99 3.82 -4.97
C GLN A 79 -8.79 5.08 -4.64
N SER A 80 -8.87 5.40 -3.37
CA SER A 80 -9.53 6.59 -2.84
C SER A 80 -8.70 7.14 -1.69
N GLY A 81 -8.05 8.29 -1.90
CA GLY A 81 -7.13 8.85 -0.92
C GLY A 81 -5.99 7.88 -0.58
N ASN A 82 -5.83 7.56 0.70
CA ASN A 82 -4.82 6.62 1.20
C ASN A 82 -5.29 5.16 1.29
N LYS A 83 -6.48 4.87 0.76
CA LYS A 83 -7.08 3.53 0.77
C LYS A 83 -7.09 2.92 -0.63
N MET A 84 -6.63 1.70 -0.73
CA MET A 84 -6.67 0.87 -1.94
C MET A 84 -7.47 -0.38 -1.65
N THR A 85 -8.42 -0.71 -2.53
CA THR A 85 -9.17 -1.96 -2.50
C THR A 85 -9.00 -2.69 -3.82
N TYR A 86 -8.93 -4.00 -3.76
CA TYR A 86 -8.74 -4.82 -4.95
C TYR A 86 -9.39 -6.19 -4.83
N LYS A 87 -9.67 -6.76 -5.99
CA LYS A 87 -9.96 -8.18 -6.14
C LYS A 87 -9.01 -8.78 -7.16
N MET A 88 -8.62 -10.00 -6.93
CA MET A 88 -7.67 -10.74 -7.75
C MET A 88 -8.13 -12.18 -7.88
N LYS A 89 -7.95 -12.75 -9.04
CA LYS A 89 -8.19 -14.15 -9.31
C LYS A 89 -6.90 -14.79 -9.78
N CYS A 90 -6.52 -15.86 -9.12
CA CYS A 90 -5.35 -16.66 -9.47
C CYS A 90 -5.80 -18.00 -10.05
N THR A 91 -5.05 -18.47 -11.05
CA THR A 91 -5.12 -19.81 -11.65
C THR A 91 -3.76 -20.49 -11.42
N GLY A 92 -3.53 -21.69 -11.93
CA GLY A 92 -2.22 -22.33 -11.77
C GLY A 92 -2.12 -23.14 -10.48
N GLN A 93 -0.96 -23.13 -9.83
CA GLN A 93 -0.64 -24.00 -8.69
C GLN A 93 -1.41 -23.64 -7.41
N ASN A 94 -1.75 -22.37 -7.23
CA ASN A 94 -2.48 -21.86 -6.08
C ASN A 94 -3.75 -21.13 -6.55
N PRO A 95 -4.75 -21.85 -7.07
CA PRO A 95 -5.96 -21.22 -7.57
C PRO A 95 -6.77 -20.63 -6.43
N GLY A 96 -7.39 -19.48 -6.66
CA GLY A 96 -8.23 -18.84 -5.65
C GLY A 96 -8.67 -17.44 -6.03
N GLU A 97 -9.60 -16.93 -5.24
CA GLU A 97 -10.06 -15.55 -5.31
C GLU A 97 -9.56 -14.80 -4.08
N PHE A 98 -8.97 -13.65 -4.34
CA PHE A 98 -8.43 -12.77 -3.31
C PHE A 98 -9.16 -11.45 -3.34
N SER A 99 -9.45 -10.92 -2.18
CA SER A 99 -9.93 -9.55 -2.01
C SER A 99 -9.16 -8.88 -0.88
N GLY A 100 -8.78 -7.63 -1.06
CA GLY A 100 -7.97 -6.94 -0.08
C GLY A 100 -8.27 -5.44 0.00
N GLU A 101 -7.90 -4.90 1.14
CA GLU A 101 -7.89 -3.48 1.43
C GLU A 101 -6.55 -3.12 2.05
N THR A 102 -5.94 -2.05 1.56
CA THR A 102 -4.69 -1.51 2.08
C THR A 102 -4.85 -0.04 2.42
N VAL A 103 -4.41 0.36 3.60
CA VAL A 103 -4.40 1.75 4.05
C VAL A 103 -2.95 2.20 4.20
N PHE A 104 -2.54 3.17 3.40
CA PHE A 104 -1.19 3.75 3.43
C PHE A 104 -1.09 4.85 4.47
N LYS A 105 0.03 4.88 5.20
CA LYS A 105 0.33 5.84 6.26
C LYS A 105 1.73 6.47 6.09
N GLY A 106 2.12 6.79 4.85
CA GLY A 106 3.45 7.28 4.53
C GLY A 106 4.48 6.13 4.42
N ASP A 107 5.30 5.94 5.43
CA ASP A 107 6.33 4.88 5.48
C ASP A 107 5.84 3.56 6.09
N SER A 108 4.54 3.40 6.24
CA SER A 108 3.90 2.17 6.69
C SER A 108 2.57 1.95 5.97
N TYR A 109 2.09 0.71 5.97
CA TYR A 109 0.71 0.39 5.58
C TYR A 109 0.17 -0.77 6.39
N ASP A 110 -1.14 -0.77 6.55
CA ASP A 110 -1.91 -1.91 7.05
C ASP A 110 -2.74 -2.48 5.92
N SER A 111 -2.69 -3.78 5.72
CA SER A 111 -3.48 -4.49 4.72
C SER A 111 -4.24 -5.65 5.33
N THR A 112 -5.47 -5.82 4.89
CA THR A 112 -6.27 -7.01 5.17
C THR A 112 -6.59 -7.69 3.85
N MET A 113 -6.42 -9.00 3.80
CA MET A 113 -6.69 -9.81 2.61
C MET A 113 -7.51 -11.02 3.00
N LYS A 114 -8.48 -11.34 2.19
CA LYS A 114 -9.27 -12.57 2.28
C LYS A 114 -9.00 -13.40 1.04
N MET A 115 -8.60 -14.65 1.26
CA MET A 115 -8.43 -15.66 0.23
C MET A 115 -9.56 -16.68 0.33
N LYS A 116 -10.16 -17.02 -0.80
CA LYS A 116 -11.11 -18.11 -0.95
C LYS A 116 -10.54 -19.11 -1.94
N ALA A 117 -10.27 -20.32 -1.47
CA ALA A 117 -9.75 -21.42 -2.28
C ALA A 117 -10.32 -22.73 -1.78
N GLU A 118 -10.79 -23.58 -2.69
CA GLU A 118 -11.26 -24.95 -2.41
C GLU A 118 -12.30 -25.02 -1.26
N GLY A 119 -13.19 -24.03 -1.17
CA GLY A 119 -14.22 -23.95 -0.13
C GLY A 119 -13.70 -23.46 1.24
N GLN A 120 -12.42 -23.16 1.35
CA GLN A 120 -11.82 -22.59 2.56
C GLN A 120 -11.66 -21.07 2.44
N VAL A 121 -11.74 -20.39 3.58
CA VAL A 121 -11.50 -18.96 3.70
C VAL A 121 -10.30 -18.74 4.62
N VAL A 122 -9.32 -17.98 4.15
CA VAL A 122 -8.17 -17.55 4.96
C VAL A 122 -8.19 -16.03 5.02
N ASN A 123 -8.13 -15.49 6.22
CA ASN A 123 -7.96 -14.06 6.45
C ASN A 123 -6.51 -13.77 6.78
N MET A 124 -5.93 -12.79 6.09
CA MET A 124 -4.56 -12.35 6.32
C MET A 124 -4.55 -10.88 6.73
N LYS A 125 -3.73 -10.57 7.71
CA LYS A 125 -3.43 -9.19 8.13
C LYS A 125 -1.95 -8.94 7.90
N ILE A 126 -1.63 -7.88 7.19
CA ILE A 126 -0.26 -7.51 6.87
C ILE A 126 -0.01 -6.12 7.45
N LYS A 127 1.06 -6.01 8.23
CA LYS A 127 1.62 -4.73 8.67
C LYS A 127 2.97 -4.57 8.02
N ALA A 128 3.16 -3.47 7.33
CA ALA A 128 4.41 -3.21 6.62
C ALA A 128 5.01 -1.86 7.01
N LYS A 129 6.33 -1.81 7.02
CA LYS A 129 7.12 -0.63 7.31
C LYS A 129 8.29 -0.53 6.32
N ARG A 130 8.49 0.67 5.78
CA ARG A 130 9.67 0.98 4.99
C ARG A 130 10.87 1.11 5.91
N VAL A 131 11.93 0.37 5.62
CA VAL A 131 13.14 0.32 6.45
C VAL A 131 14.35 0.95 5.78
N GLY A 132 14.27 1.31 4.50
CA GLY A 132 15.35 1.96 3.79
C GLY A 132 15.22 1.91 2.28
N ASN A 133 16.32 2.10 1.60
CA ASN A 133 16.41 1.95 0.15
C ASN A 133 16.64 0.49 -0.20
N CYS A 134 16.33 0.12 -1.43
CA CYS A 134 16.68 -1.19 -1.96
C CYS A 134 18.21 -1.37 -2.01
N PRO A 135 18.73 -2.57 -1.71
CA PRO A 135 20.14 -2.88 -1.85
C PRO A 135 20.62 -2.84 -3.30
#